data_33a2068d1394af8226eb523603a09ea5
#
_entry.id   33a2068d1394af8226eb523603a09ea5
#
_cell.length_a   1.000
_cell.length_b   1.000
_cell.length_c   1.000
_cell.angle_alpha   90.00
_cell.angle_beta   90.00
_cell.angle_gamma   90.00
#
_symmetry.space_group_name_H-M   'P 1'
#
loop_
_entity.id
_entity.type
_entity.pdbx_description
1 polymer ?
#
loop_
_entity_poly.entity_id
_entity_poly.type
_entity_poly.pdbx_seq_one_letter_code
_entity_poly.pdbx_strand_id
1 'polypeptide(L)' 'MIDKYTTLSDIMCENPIAADILMSYGIPTYAITENQFSTLSDVATKYGVDINSIVNQINSGLTVLY' A
#
# COMPACT_ATOMS: atom_id res chain seq x y z
N MET A 1 -12.70 -2.49 1.44
CA MET A 1 -11.90 -2.78 0.24
C MET A 1 -11.25 -1.50 -0.26
N ILE A 2 -9.98 -1.55 -0.57
CA ILE A 2 -9.28 -0.37 -1.04
C ILE A 2 -9.17 -0.35 -2.56
N ASP A 3 -8.87 0.81 -3.11
CA ASP A 3 -8.56 0.93 -4.52
C ASP A 3 -7.35 1.87 -4.68
N LYS A 4 -6.98 2.16 -5.91
CA LYS A 4 -5.78 2.94 -6.16
C LYS A 4 -5.89 4.40 -5.71
N TYR A 5 -7.10 4.85 -5.42
CA TYR A 5 -7.33 6.22 -4.96
C TYR A 5 -7.48 6.33 -3.45
N THR A 6 -7.38 5.22 -2.73
CA THR A 6 -7.44 5.24 -1.27
C THR A 6 -6.12 5.82 -0.74
N THR A 7 -6.21 6.69 0.26
CA THR A 7 -4.99 7.26 0.84
C THR A 7 -4.27 6.21 1.68
N LEU A 8 -2.98 6.40 1.85
CA LEU A 8 -2.19 5.47 2.66
C LEU A 8 -2.68 5.44 4.11
N SER A 9 -3.09 6.60 4.63
CA SER A 9 -3.62 6.67 5.98
C SER A 9 -4.84 5.76 6.14
N ASP A 10 -5.76 5.81 5.19
CA ASP A 10 -6.95 4.96 5.25
C ASP A 10 -6.60 3.49 5.10
N ILE A 11 -5.65 3.18 4.24
CA ILE A 11 -5.21 1.80 4.05
C ILE A 11 -4.64 1.24 5.35
N MET A 12 -3.82 2.01 6.03
CA MET A 12 -3.24 1.57 7.30
C MET A 12 -4.31 1.37 8.36
N CYS A 13 -5.35 2.22 8.37
CA CYS A 13 -6.44 2.07 9.32
C CYS A 13 -7.25 0.82 9.08
N GLU A 14 -7.50 0.49 7.81
CA GLU A 14 -8.30 -0.69 7.49
C GLU A 14 -7.51 -1.98 7.64
N ASN A 15 -6.22 -1.93 7.32
CA ASN A 15 -5.43 -3.15 7.29
C ASN A 15 -3.98 -2.85 7.68
N PRO A 16 -3.65 -3.03 8.95
CA PRO A 16 -2.29 -2.74 9.43
C PRO A 16 -1.21 -3.56 8.71
N ILE A 17 -1.57 -4.70 8.16
CA ILE A 17 -0.60 -5.54 7.46
C ILE A 17 -0.20 -4.92 6.12
N ALA A 18 -0.98 -3.97 5.63
CA ALA A 18 -0.67 -3.32 4.36
C ALA A 18 0.72 -2.69 4.36
N ALA A 19 1.20 -2.23 5.51
CA ALA A 19 2.54 -1.66 5.58
C ALA A 19 3.59 -2.69 5.16
N ASP A 20 3.45 -3.92 5.62
CA ASP A 20 4.38 -5.00 5.26
C ASP A 20 4.32 -5.29 3.78
N ILE A 21 3.13 -5.27 3.22
CA ILE A 21 2.94 -5.50 1.78
C ILE A 21 3.64 -4.41 0.98
N LEU A 22 3.43 -3.16 1.38
CA LEU A 22 4.05 -2.04 0.68
C LEU A 22 5.56 -2.11 0.76
N MET A 23 6.10 -2.47 1.92
CA MET A 23 7.54 -2.60 2.06
C MET A 23 8.11 -3.71 1.19
N SER A 24 7.36 -4.78 1.00
CA SER A 24 7.80 -5.88 0.13
C SER A 24 7.88 -5.45 -1.32
N TYR A 25 7.19 -4.37 -1.69
CA TYR A 25 7.26 -3.81 -3.04
C TYR A 25 8.30 -2.70 -3.16
N GLY A 26 9.05 -2.45 -2.09
CA GLY A 26 10.11 -1.46 -2.14
C GLY A 26 9.72 -0.08 -1.64
N ILE A 27 8.55 0.06 -1.04
CA ILE A 27 8.10 1.33 -0.48
C ILE A 27 8.47 1.35 1.00
N PRO A 28 9.45 2.16 1.41
CA PRO A 28 9.92 2.13 2.79
C PRO A 28 8.92 2.76 3.75
N THR A 29 9.06 2.40 5.02
CA THR A 29 8.14 2.87 6.06
C THR A 29 8.09 4.40 6.13
N TYR A 30 9.23 5.06 6.01
CA TYR A 30 9.23 6.52 6.11
C TYR A 30 8.46 7.16 4.95
N ALA A 31 8.48 6.52 3.80
CA ALA A 31 7.72 7.04 2.65
C ALA A 31 6.22 6.89 2.88
N ILE A 32 5.81 5.83 3.55
CA ILE A 32 4.41 5.62 3.89
C ILE A 32 3.95 6.74 4.82
N THR A 33 4.76 7.05 5.83
CA THR A 33 4.43 8.10 6.79
C THR A 33 4.39 9.47 6.13
N GLU A 34 5.39 9.77 5.29
CA GLU A 34 5.47 11.07 4.64
C GLU A 34 4.34 11.29 3.63
N ASN A 35 3.84 10.22 3.06
CA ASN A 35 2.82 10.30 2.02
C ASN A 35 1.47 9.78 2.49
N GLN A 36 1.22 9.82 3.79
CA GLN A 36 0.01 9.21 4.35
C GLN A 36 -1.28 9.80 3.81
N PHE A 37 -1.24 11.04 3.33
CA PHE A 37 -2.43 11.67 2.74
C PHE A 37 -2.44 11.58 1.22
N SER A 38 -1.45 10.95 0.63
CA SER A 38 -1.42 10.71 -0.81
C SER A 38 -2.14 9.41 -1.11
N THR A 39 -2.59 9.27 -2.36
CA THR A 39 -3.25 8.03 -2.75
C THR A 39 -2.21 6.95 -3.01
N LEU A 40 -2.66 5.72 -2.98
CA LEU A 40 -1.80 4.58 -3.30
C LEU A 40 -1.23 4.71 -4.71
N SER A 41 -2.06 5.19 -5.65
CA SER A 41 -1.61 5.40 -7.03
C SER A 41 -0.42 6.36 -7.10
N ASP A 42 -0.47 7.45 -6.34
CA ASP A 42 0.61 8.43 -6.34
C ASP A 42 1.92 7.80 -5.86
N VAL A 43 1.84 7.04 -4.79
CA VAL A 43 3.04 6.42 -4.22
C VAL A 43 3.56 5.31 -5.13
N ALA A 44 2.66 4.51 -5.69
CA ALA A 44 3.07 3.45 -6.61
C ALA A 44 3.79 4.03 -7.82
N THR A 45 3.27 5.12 -8.37
CA THR A 45 3.90 5.78 -9.50
C THR A 45 5.28 6.31 -9.13
N LYS A 46 5.38 6.91 -7.95
CA LYS A 46 6.63 7.49 -7.49
C LYS A 46 7.72 6.43 -7.36
N TYR A 47 7.36 5.24 -6.93
CA TYR A 47 8.32 4.15 -6.72
C TYR A 47 8.38 3.16 -7.87
N GLY A 48 7.57 3.37 -8.91
CA GLY A 48 7.60 2.51 -10.09
C GLY A 48 7.10 1.10 -9.82
N VAL A 49 6.16 0.93 -8.90
CA VAL A 49 5.62 -0.40 -8.59
C VAL A 49 4.25 -0.57 -9.22
N ASP A 50 3.86 -1.84 -9.38
CA ASP A 50 2.60 -2.19 -10.03
C ASP A 50 1.44 -1.99 -9.06
N ILE A 51 0.66 -0.94 -9.30
CA ILE A 51 -0.47 -0.60 -8.43
C ILE A 51 -1.52 -1.70 -8.37
N ASN A 52 -1.76 -2.37 -9.49
CA ASN A 52 -2.78 -3.42 -9.53
C ASN A 52 -2.41 -4.60 -8.64
N SER A 53 -1.14 -4.99 -8.65
CA SER A 53 -0.66 -6.07 -7.80
C SER A 53 -0.80 -5.72 -6.33
N ILE A 54 -0.46 -4.49 -5.96
CA ILE A 54 -0.56 -4.05 -4.58
C ILE A 54 -2.01 -4.05 -4.12
N VAL A 55 -2.90 -3.47 -4.92
CA VAL A 55 -4.32 -3.40 -4.56
C VAL A 55 -4.90 -4.80 -4.39
N ASN A 56 -4.61 -5.69 -5.33
CA ASN A 56 -5.11 -7.05 -5.25
C ASN A 56 -4.61 -7.76 -4.01
N GLN A 57 -3.35 -7.60 -3.68
CA GLN A 57 -2.77 -8.29 -2.54
C GLN A 57 -3.35 -7.77 -1.22
N ILE A 58 -3.52 -6.47 -1.10
CA ILE A 58 -4.10 -5.90 0.11
C ILE A 58 -5.56 -6.32 0.26
N ASN A 59 -6.32 -6.28 -0.83
CA ASN A 59 -7.73 -6.63 -0.78
C ASN A 59 -7.97 -8.12 -0.53
N SER A 60 -7.03 -8.96 -0.93
CA SER A 60 -7.17 -10.39 -0.69
C SER A 60 -6.99 -10.74 0.78
N GLY A 61 -6.41 -9.86 1.54
CA GLY A 61 -6.12 -10.10 2.95
C GLY A 61 -5.02 -11.12 3.16
N LEU A 62 -4.33 -11.52 2.10
CA LEU A 62 -3.32 -12.49 2.22
C LEU A 62 -2.10 -11.88 2.67
N THR A 63 -1.77 -12.24 3.81
CA THR A 63 -0.48 -12.03 4.20
C THR A 63 0.30 -13.10 3.67
N VAL A 64 1.20 -12.92 3.43
CA VAL A 64 2.01 -13.84 3.09
C VAL A 64 2.24 -14.93 3.85
N LEU A 65 2.05 -15.53 4.11
CA LEU A 65 2.27 -16.36 4.84
C LEU A 65 2.89 -17.27 4.65
N TYR A 66 3.25 -17.55 4.74
CA TYR A 66 3.75 -18.25 4.67
C TYR A 66 3.58 -18.89 4.78
#